data_1de02aa71e2534d8b23c0856c8a25768
#
_entry.id   1de02aa71e2534d8b23c0856c8a25768
#
_cell.length_a   1.000
_cell.length_b   1.000
_cell.length_c   1.000
_cell.angle_alpha   90.00
_cell.angle_beta   90.00
_cell.angle_gamma   90.00
#
_symmetry.space_group_name_H-M   'P 1'
#
loop_
_entity.id
_entity.type
_entity.pdbx_description
1 polymer ?
#
loop_
_entity_poly.entity_id
_entity_poly.type
_entity_poly.pdbx_seq_one_letter_code
_entity_poly.pdbx_strand_id
1 'polypeptide(L)'
;MFNYSVDTILLANLMTLNNKIKTVLEIGTNNGALSIFLSQRSDQIAIDALEVQPEAVELAVYNVTLNNLENQIRIIEGNFNDFWKWHNQQQKSKYDAIVCNPPFYRKETKIKQGISEQLLKATHEISLNLEQIIAGAAKIIEQRGYLALILPPERLVDCVTLMRKYNFEPKRIKMIHPRIRQKAILVFVEARFQTGWGTLFEPNIYLHPENEKQHQYTPEVLKLYQPIKSKRK
;
A
#
# COMPACT_ATOMS: atom_id res chain seq x y z
N MET A 1 8.25 11.92 -13.05
CA MET A 1 8.30 10.57 -13.56
C MET A 1 7.81 9.64 -12.44
N PHE A 2 6.74 8.91 -12.65
CA PHE A 2 6.11 8.05 -11.64
C PHE A 2 6.80 6.67 -11.66
N ASN A 3 7.85 6.51 -10.86
CA ASN A 3 8.56 5.24 -10.72
C ASN A 3 8.04 4.50 -9.49
N TYR A 4 7.96 3.18 -9.56
CA TYR A 4 7.79 2.35 -8.37
C TYR A 4 9.13 2.11 -7.68
N SER A 5 9.09 1.89 -6.38
CA SER A 5 10.27 1.69 -5.54
C SER A 5 10.21 0.33 -4.82
N VAL A 6 11.23 0.00 -4.06
CA VAL A 6 11.30 -1.28 -3.33
C VAL A 6 10.15 -1.46 -2.34
N ASP A 7 9.62 -0.41 -1.76
CA ASP A 7 8.44 -0.42 -0.88
C ASP A 7 7.20 -0.99 -1.60
N THR A 8 6.95 -0.63 -2.87
CA THR A 8 5.88 -1.22 -3.68
C THR A 8 6.04 -2.74 -3.81
N ILE A 9 7.25 -3.21 -4.13
CA ILE A 9 7.56 -4.65 -4.25
C ILE A 9 7.39 -5.36 -2.90
N LEU A 10 7.90 -4.77 -1.83
CA LEU A 10 7.78 -5.33 -0.48
C LEU A 10 6.31 -5.43 -0.07
N LEU A 11 5.54 -4.36 -0.23
CA LEU A 11 4.12 -4.34 0.13
C LEU A 11 3.34 -5.41 -0.63
N ALA A 12 3.56 -5.50 -1.96
CA ALA A 12 2.92 -6.50 -2.80
C ALA A 12 3.21 -7.94 -2.34
N ASN A 13 4.44 -8.22 -1.89
CA ASN A 13 4.84 -9.56 -1.49
C ASN A 13 4.51 -9.89 -0.03
N LEU A 14 4.56 -8.90 0.87
CA LEU A 14 4.33 -9.10 2.31
C LEU A 14 2.85 -9.18 2.68
N MET A 15 1.98 -8.47 1.97
CA MET A 15 0.55 -8.51 2.21
C MET A 15 0.02 -9.95 2.18
N THR A 16 -0.82 -10.31 3.15
CA THR A 16 -1.51 -11.58 3.15
C THR A 16 -2.45 -11.67 1.94
N LEU A 17 -2.27 -12.72 1.14
CA LEU A 17 -3.13 -13.04 0.02
C LEU A 17 -3.44 -14.54 0.05
N ASN A 18 -4.63 -14.89 0.55
CA ASN A 18 -5.09 -16.28 0.67
C ASN A 18 -6.39 -16.49 -0.14
N ASN A 19 -6.85 -17.72 -0.26
CA ASN A 19 -8.01 -18.09 -1.10
C ASN A 19 -9.35 -17.44 -0.69
N LYS A 20 -9.41 -16.80 0.49
CA LYS A 20 -10.61 -16.08 0.95
C LYS A 20 -10.66 -14.64 0.46
N ILE A 21 -9.53 -14.09 0.01
CA ILE A 21 -9.45 -12.74 -0.52
C ILE A 21 -9.82 -12.80 -1.99
N LYS A 22 -10.91 -12.14 -2.37
CA LYS A 22 -11.42 -12.04 -3.74
C LYS A 22 -11.41 -10.61 -4.25
N THR A 23 -11.56 -9.64 -3.35
CA THR A 23 -11.63 -8.22 -3.70
C THR A 23 -10.58 -7.43 -2.93
N VAL A 24 -9.81 -6.64 -3.66
CA VAL A 24 -8.75 -5.80 -3.11
C VAL A 24 -8.96 -4.36 -3.57
N LEU A 25 -8.82 -3.40 -2.64
CA LEU A 25 -8.71 -1.99 -2.98
C LEU A 25 -7.28 -1.54 -2.75
N GLU A 26 -6.65 -0.99 -3.78
CA GLU A 26 -5.41 -0.23 -3.65
C GLU A 26 -5.73 1.26 -3.58
N ILE A 27 -5.23 1.94 -2.54
CA ILE A 27 -5.39 3.39 -2.36
C ILE A 27 -4.11 4.10 -2.79
N GLY A 28 -4.20 4.96 -3.81
CA GLY A 28 -3.06 5.69 -4.37
C GLY A 28 -2.18 4.78 -5.24
N THR A 29 -2.75 4.25 -6.32
CA THR A 29 -2.05 3.26 -7.15
C THR A 29 -0.88 3.84 -7.96
N ASN A 30 -0.83 5.17 -8.11
CA ASN A 30 0.18 5.84 -8.91
C ASN A 30 0.21 5.25 -10.35
N ASN A 31 1.27 4.56 -10.73
CA ASN A 31 1.44 3.95 -12.05
C ASN A 31 0.87 2.52 -12.18
N GLY A 32 0.12 2.02 -11.20
CA GLY A 32 -0.50 0.69 -11.21
C GLY A 32 0.42 -0.47 -10.82
N ALA A 33 1.68 -0.20 -10.46
CA ALA A 33 2.67 -1.25 -10.24
C ALA A 33 2.30 -2.22 -9.09
N LEU A 34 1.80 -1.71 -7.96
CA LEU A 34 1.43 -2.55 -6.82
C LEU A 34 0.30 -3.52 -7.20
N SER A 35 -0.74 -3.03 -7.87
CA SER A 35 -1.84 -3.87 -8.38
C SER A 35 -1.35 -4.94 -9.36
N ILE A 36 -0.43 -4.59 -10.27
CA ILE A 36 0.19 -5.54 -11.22
C ILE A 36 0.97 -6.62 -10.48
N PHE A 37 1.78 -6.27 -9.46
CA PHE A 37 2.48 -7.28 -8.65
C PHE A 37 1.54 -8.15 -7.82
N LEU A 38 0.45 -7.60 -7.29
CA LEU A 38 -0.57 -8.37 -6.57
C LEU A 38 -1.28 -9.37 -7.49
N SER A 39 -1.62 -8.96 -8.73
CA SER A 39 -2.28 -9.83 -9.71
C SER A 39 -1.43 -11.06 -10.08
N GLN A 40 -0.10 -10.92 -10.07
CA GLN A 40 0.82 -12.05 -10.31
C GLN A 40 0.78 -13.12 -9.22
N ARG A 41 0.26 -12.80 -8.04
CA ARG A 41 0.16 -13.74 -6.90
C ARG A 41 -1.13 -14.55 -6.91
N SER A 42 -2.17 -14.06 -7.56
CA SER A 42 -3.46 -14.75 -7.67
C SER A 42 -4.25 -14.23 -8.87
N ASP A 43 -4.72 -15.13 -9.70
CA ASP A 43 -5.64 -14.87 -10.81
C ASP A 43 -7.12 -14.77 -10.36
N GLN A 44 -7.40 -15.03 -9.08
CA GLN A 44 -8.75 -15.07 -8.52
C GLN A 44 -9.17 -13.79 -7.80
N ILE A 45 -8.29 -12.79 -7.72
CA ILE A 45 -8.59 -11.50 -7.09
C ILE A 45 -9.01 -10.48 -8.13
N ALA A 46 -10.02 -9.69 -7.81
CA ALA A 46 -10.33 -8.45 -8.52
C ALA A 46 -9.77 -7.27 -7.73
N ILE A 47 -9.09 -6.36 -8.41
CA ILE A 47 -8.42 -5.21 -7.79
C ILE A 47 -9.05 -3.92 -8.31
N ASP A 48 -9.56 -3.10 -7.40
CA ASP A 48 -9.86 -1.71 -7.65
C ASP A 48 -8.65 -0.86 -7.24
N ALA A 49 -8.09 -0.12 -8.19
CA ALA A 49 -6.89 0.67 -7.99
C ALA A 49 -7.23 2.17 -8.15
N LEU A 50 -7.31 2.87 -7.01
CA LEU A 50 -7.75 4.25 -6.94
C LEU A 50 -6.56 5.21 -7.02
N GLU A 51 -6.69 6.24 -7.87
CA GLU A 51 -5.69 7.31 -8.00
C GLU A 51 -6.38 8.65 -8.22
N VAL A 52 -5.85 9.71 -7.62
CA VAL A 52 -6.41 11.06 -7.69
C VAL A 52 -5.79 11.92 -8.78
N GLN A 53 -4.58 11.59 -9.23
CA GLN A 53 -3.83 12.36 -10.22
C GLN A 53 -4.13 11.83 -11.63
N PRO A 54 -4.75 12.63 -12.54
CA PRO A 54 -5.14 12.18 -13.87
C PRO A 54 -3.97 11.59 -14.69
N GLU A 55 -2.80 12.21 -14.63
CA GLU A 55 -1.62 11.75 -15.39
C GLU A 55 -1.11 10.38 -14.88
N ALA A 56 -1.26 10.11 -13.58
CA ALA A 56 -0.94 8.81 -13.00
C ALA A 56 -1.99 7.75 -13.37
N VAL A 57 -3.27 8.14 -13.43
CA VAL A 57 -4.36 7.28 -13.91
C VAL A 57 -4.12 6.83 -15.33
N GLU A 58 -3.80 7.75 -16.26
CA GLU A 58 -3.49 7.42 -17.65
C GLU A 58 -2.33 6.41 -17.74
N LEU A 59 -1.27 6.64 -16.97
CA LEU A 59 -0.12 5.73 -16.93
C LEU A 59 -0.48 4.37 -16.33
N ALA A 60 -1.30 4.33 -15.28
CA ALA A 60 -1.76 3.08 -14.67
C ALA A 60 -2.61 2.27 -15.65
N VAL A 61 -3.56 2.91 -16.34
CA VAL A 61 -4.37 2.27 -17.40
C VAL A 61 -3.46 1.68 -18.49
N TYR A 62 -2.50 2.48 -18.98
CA TYR A 62 -1.54 2.01 -19.99
C TYR A 62 -0.76 0.77 -19.51
N ASN A 63 -0.24 0.80 -18.27
CA ASN A 63 0.53 -0.30 -17.71
C ASN A 63 -0.33 -1.56 -17.50
N VAL A 64 -1.57 -1.43 -17.06
CA VAL A 64 -2.51 -2.55 -16.91
C VAL A 64 -2.81 -3.20 -18.26
N THR A 65 -3.09 -2.39 -19.28
CA THR A 65 -3.33 -2.86 -20.65
C THR A 65 -2.09 -3.54 -21.24
N LEU A 66 -0.92 -2.96 -21.07
CA LEU A 66 0.35 -3.56 -21.54
C LEU A 66 0.61 -4.97 -20.95
N ASN A 67 0.09 -5.22 -19.75
CA ASN A 67 0.21 -6.52 -19.07
C ASN A 67 -1.02 -7.44 -19.29
N ASN A 68 -2.03 -7.03 -20.07
CA ASN A 68 -3.28 -7.76 -20.31
C ASN A 68 -4.05 -8.10 -19.01
N LEU A 69 -4.15 -7.13 -18.11
CA LEU A 69 -4.74 -7.31 -16.76
C LEU A 69 -6.06 -6.54 -16.58
N GLU A 70 -6.68 -6.01 -17.62
CA GLU A 70 -7.92 -5.20 -17.59
C GLU A 70 -9.10 -5.96 -17.02
N ASN A 71 -9.11 -7.28 -17.15
CA ASN A 71 -10.14 -8.15 -16.57
C ASN A 71 -9.98 -8.38 -15.07
N GLN A 72 -8.81 -8.04 -14.50
CA GLN A 72 -8.48 -8.26 -13.11
C GLN A 72 -8.29 -6.96 -12.33
N ILE A 73 -7.78 -5.90 -12.98
CA ILE A 73 -7.46 -4.62 -12.37
C ILE A 73 -8.30 -3.52 -13.01
N ARG A 74 -9.11 -2.85 -12.21
CA ARG A 74 -9.86 -1.67 -12.62
C ARG A 74 -9.22 -0.44 -12.05
N ILE A 75 -8.72 0.46 -12.90
CA ILE A 75 -8.22 1.78 -12.50
C ILE A 75 -9.39 2.72 -12.30
N ILE A 76 -9.42 3.42 -11.19
CA ILE A 76 -10.48 4.36 -10.81
C ILE A 76 -9.84 5.72 -10.52
N GLU A 77 -10.24 6.74 -11.29
CA GLU A 77 -9.88 8.12 -10.98
C GLU A 77 -10.76 8.66 -9.86
N GLY A 78 -10.16 9.21 -8.81
CA GLY A 78 -10.90 9.85 -7.73
C GLY A 78 -10.15 10.02 -6.42
N ASN A 79 -10.72 10.87 -5.57
CA ASN A 79 -10.24 11.07 -4.20
C ASN A 79 -10.80 9.97 -3.28
N PHE A 80 -9.95 9.38 -2.45
CA PHE A 80 -10.37 8.29 -1.55
C PHE A 80 -11.44 8.72 -0.54
N ASN A 81 -11.41 9.96 -0.04
CA ASN A 81 -12.43 10.45 0.90
C ASN A 81 -13.83 10.53 0.27
N ASP A 82 -13.91 10.79 -1.01
CA ASP A 82 -15.19 10.82 -1.73
C ASP A 82 -15.57 9.41 -2.18
N PHE A 83 -14.60 8.61 -2.61
CA PHE A 83 -14.81 7.24 -3.02
C PHE A 83 -15.45 6.38 -1.93
N TRP A 84 -14.89 6.36 -0.69
CA TRP A 84 -15.46 5.52 0.36
C TRP A 84 -16.85 5.98 0.81
N LYS A 85 -17.12 7.30 0.79
CA LYS A 85 -18.46 7.84 1.09
C LYS A 85 -19.49 7.38 0.06
N TRP A 86 -19.15 7.56 -1.22
CA TRP A 86 -19.98 7.10 -2.33
C TRP A 86 -20.21 5.59 -2.27
N HIS A 87 -19.13 4.81 -2.09
CA HIS A 87 -19.16 3.36 -2.01
C HIS A 87 -20.12 2.88 -0.90
N ASN A 88 -20.06 3.50 0.26
CA ASN A 88 -20.90 3.19 1.39
C ASN A 88 -22.37 3.61 1.16
N GLN A 89 -22.60 4.80 0.59
CA GLN A 89 -23.94 5.28 0.22
C GLN A 89 -24.63 4.38 -0.81
N GLN A 90 -23.87 3.87 -1.78
CA GLN A 90 -24.36 2.94 -2.78
C GLN A 90 -24.50 1.50 -2.27
N GLN A 91 -24.23 1.23 -1.00
CA GLN A 91 -24.25 -0.10 -0.38
C GLN A 91 -23.48 -1.16 -1.18
N LYS A 92 -22.34 -0.76 -1.75
CA LYS A 92 -21.46 -1.67 -2.50
C LYS A 92 -20.88 -2.74 -1.57
N SER A 93 -20.57 -3.91 -2.14
CA SER A 93 -19.88 -4.99 -1.44
C SER A 93 -18.55 -4.50 -0.90
N LYS A 94 -18.25 -4.84 0.35
CA LYS A 94 -17.00 -4.45 1.01
C LYS A 94 -15.82 -5.21 0.45
N TYR A 95 -14.62 -4.66 0.66
CA TYR A 95 -13.37 -5.28 0.23
C TYR A 95 -12.84 -6.28 1.26
N ASP A 96 -12.34 -7.42 0.79
CA ASP A 96 -11.67 -8.41 1.64
C ASP A 96 -10.32 -7.89 2.13
N ALA A 97 -9.65 -7.06 1.32
CA ALA A 97 -8.40 -6.44 1.68
C ALA A 97 -8.26 -5.03 1.10
N ILE A 98 -7.59 -4.17 1.84
CA ILE A 98 -7.22 -2.82 1.42
C ILE A 98 -5.71 -2.68 1.59
N VAL A 99 -5.06 -2.11 0.60
CA VAL A 99 -3.62 -1.89 0.60
C VAL A 99 -3.29 -0.45 0.24
N CYS A 100 -2.29 0.12 0.90
CA CYS A 100 -1.85 1.47 0.60
C CYS A 100 -0.36 1.63 0.91
N ASN A 101 0.36 2.28 -0.01
CA ASN A 101 1.67 2.86 0.22
C ASN A 101 1.47 4.38 0.37
N PRO A 102 1.20 4.88 1.60
CA PRO A 102 0.78 6.27 1.78
C PRO A 102 1.90 7.24 1.43
N PRO A 103 1.59 8.46 0.95
CA PRO A 103 2.61 9.48 0.79
C PRO A 103 3.22 9.85 2.15
N PHE A 104 4.56 9.85 2.24
CA PHE A 104 5.31 10.01 3.49
C PHE A 104 5.48 11.46 3.96
N TYR A 105 4.81 12.43 3.35
CA TYR A 105 5.01 13.83 3.66
C TYR A 105 4.48 14.19 5.05
N ARG A 106 5.40 14.55 5.97
CA ARG A 106 5.04 15.29 7.18
C ARG A 106 4.63 16.70 6.77
N LYS A 107 3.61 17.27 7.42
CA LYS A 107 3.24 18.69 7.31
C LYS A 107 4.40 19.67 7.64
N GLU A 108 5.52 19.18 8.18
CA GLU A 108 6.64 19.96 8.68
C GLU A 108 7.91 19.93 7.79
N THR A 109 7.88 19.28 6.62
CA THR A 109 9.07 19.33 5.76
C THR A 109 9.19 20.76 5.23
N LYS A 110 10.25 21.44 5.69
CA LYS A 110 10.63 22.83 5.37
C LYS A 110 10.27 23.13 3.92
N ILE A 111 9.38 24.08 3.73
CA ILE A 111 9.03 24.69 2.45
C ILE A 111 10.34 25.06 1.76
N LYS A 112 10.71 24.36 0.69
CA LYS A 112 11.76 24.85 -0.18
C LYS A 112 11.30 26.21 -0.68
N GLN A 113 12.04 27.26 -0.36
CA GLN A 113 11.77 28.62 -0.81
C GLN A 113 11.56 28.59 -2.33
N GLY A 114 10.38 29.00 -2.79
CA GLY A 114 10.02 29.10 -4.20
C GLY A 114 8.77 28.36 -4.67
N ILE A 115 8.08 27.61 -3.81
CA ILE A 115 6.79 26.98 -4.16
C ILE A 115 5.67 27.99 -3.81
N SER A 116 4.78 28.30 -4.76
CA SER A 116 3.66 29.20 -4.51
C SER A 116 2.71 28.64 -3.46
N GLU A 117 2.14 29.52 -2.61
CA GLU A 117 1.14 29.12 -1.60
C GLU A 117 -0.06 28.37 -2.20
N GLN A 118 -0.43 28.67 -3.44
CA GLN A 118 -1.50 28.00 -4.16
C GLN A 118 -1.14 26.55 -4.49
N LEU A 119 0.10 26.29 -4.90
CA LEU A 119 0.57 24.92 -5.18
C LEU A 119 0.69 24.10 -3.90
N LEU A 120 1.10 24.73 -2.79
CA LEU A 120 1.11 24.10 -1.45
C LEU A 120 -0.31 23.76 -0.97
N LYS A 121 -1.28 24.67 -1.12
CA LYS A 121 -2.69 24.39 -0.78
C LYS A 121 -3.25 23.27 -1.63
N ALA A 122 -3.06 23.28 -2.93
CA ALA A 122 -3.48 22.20 -3.82
C ALA A 122 -2.87 20.85 -3.44
N THR A 123 -1.57 20.82 -3.11
CA THR A 123 -0.89 19.59 -2.65
C THR A 123 -1.39 19.13 -1.29
N HIS A 124 -1.78 20.04 -0.39
CA HIS A 124 -2.35 19.74 0.92
C HIS A 124 -3.82 19.29 0.85
N GLU A 125 -4.60 19.83 -0.06
CA GLU A 125 -6.00 19.43 -0.27
C GLU A 125 -6.11 18.06 -0.96
N ILE A 126 -5.11 17.68 -1.76
CA ILE A 126 -5.05 16.40 -2.47
C ILE A 126 -4.40 15.31 -1.59
N SER A 127 -3.53 15.66 -0.64
CA SER A 127 -2.79 14.66 0.13
C SER A 127 -3.65 14.01 1.22
N LEU A 128 -3.93 12.73 1.02
CA LEU A 128 -4.58 11.84 1.97
C LEU A 128 -3.66 11.64 3.19
N ASN A 129 -4.15 11.89 4.39
CA ASN A 129 -3.40 11.61 5.61
C ASN A 129 -3.69 10.19 6.14
N LEU A 130 -2.82 9.70 7.03
CA LEU A 130 -2.90 8.33 7.57
C LEU A 130 -4.23 8.06 8.28
N GLU A 131 -4.76 9.04 9.01
CA GLU A 131 -6.04 8.89 9.71
C GLU A 131 -7.20 8.77 8.73
N GLN A 132 -7.23 9.56 7.66
CA GLN A 132 -8.26 9.48 6.62
C GLN A 132 -8.23 8.13 5.90
N ILE A 133 -7.03 7.58 5.63
CA ILE A 133 -6.87 6.25 5.04
C ILE A 133 -7.49 5.20 5.94
N ILE A 134 -7.09 5.14 7.21
CA ILE A 134 -7.53 4.11 8.15
C ILE A 134 -9.02 4.25 8.48
N ALA A 135 -9.49 5.48 8.71
CA ALA A 135 -10.90 5.76 9.00
C ALA A 135 -11.83 5.39 7.82
N GLY A 136 -11.44 5.78 6.61
CA GLY A 136 -12.20 5.45 5.40
C GLY A 136 -12.18 3.95 5.10
N ALA A 137 -11.02 3.29 5.25
CA ALA A 137 -10.89 1.84 5.10
C ALA A 137 -11.85 1.08 6.03
N ALA A 138 -12.00 1.51 7.29
CA ALA A 138 -12.91 0.91 8.26
C ALA A 138 -14.39 0.93 7.83
N LYS A 139 -14.77 1.80 6.88
CA LYS A 139 -16.16 1.91 6.39
C LYS A 139 -16.49 0.92 5.27
N ILE A 140 -15.47 0.52 4.50
CA ILE A 140 -15.66 -0.25 3.26
C ILE A 140 -14.90 -1.58 3.24
N ILE A 141 -14.34 -2.01 4.38
CA ILE A 141 -13.68 -3.31 4.53
C ILE A 141 -14.61 -4.34 5.17
N GLU A 142 -14.49 -5.60 4.76
CA GLU A 142 -15.22 -6.72 5.36
C GLU A 142 -14.78 -6.99 6.80
N GLN A 143 -15.68 -7.60 7.58
CA GLN A 143 -15.31 -8.10 8.90
C GLN A 143 -14.17 -9.10 8.78
N ARG A 144 -13.12 -8.93 9.58
CA ARG A 144 -11.86 -9.67 9.50
C ARG A 144 -11.07 -9.45 8.21
N GLY A 145 -11.42 -8.43 7.41
CA GLY A 145 -10.65 -8.02 6.24
C GLY A 145 -9.26 -7.50 6.63
N TYR A 146 -8.36 -7.43 5.66
CA TYR A 146 -6.97 -7.06 5.86
C TYR A 146 -6.70 -5.63 5.42
N LEU A 147 -6.02 -4.84 6.25
CA LEU A 147 -5.46 -3.54 5.89
C LEU A 147 -3.93 -3.64 5.96
N ALA A 148 -3.27 -3.50 4.82
CA ALA A 148 -1.82 -3.56 4.72
C ALA A 148 -1.23 -2.20 4.32
N LEU A 149 -0.26 -1.73 5.10
CA LEU A 149 0.44 -0.47 4.89
C LEU A 149 1.94 -0.70 4.93
N ILE A 150 2.69 0.12 4.18
CA ILE A 150 4.14 0.28 4.33
C ILE A 150 4.43 1.75 4.57
N LEU A 151 5.28 2.08 5.54
CA LEU A 151 5.49 3.47 5.98
C LEU A 151 6.86 3.63 6.65
N PRO A 152 7.35 4.87 6.85
CA PRO A 152 8.54 5.12 7.64
C PRO A 152 8.34 4.67 9.10
N PRO A 153 9.37 4.11 9.77
CA PRO A 153 9.27 3.59 11.14
C PRO A 153 8.80 4.62 12.16
N GLU A 154 9.11 5.90 11.93
CA GLU A 154 8.69 7.01 12.80
C GLU A 154 7.16 7.19 12.87
N ARG A 155 6.44 6.64 11.89
CA ARG A 155 4.97 6.67 11.84
C ARG A 155 4.32 5.42 12.44
N LEU A 156 5.11 4.44 12.91
CA LEU A 156 4.57 3.18 13.42
C LEU A 156 3.61 3.38 14.60
N VAL A 157 3.99 4.21 15.57
CA VAL A 157 3.16 4.45 16.77
C VAL A 157 1.85 5.13 16.38
N ASP A 158 1.90 6.16 15.53
CA ASP A 158 0.70 6.82 15.00
C ASP A 158 -0.20 5.81 14.27
N CYS A 159 0.41 4.99 13.40
CA CYS A 159 -0.30 3.98 12.62
C CYS A 159 -1.05 2.98 13.50
N VAL A 160 -0.36 2.38 14.47
CA VAL A 160 -0.95 1.40 15.39
C VAL A 160 -2.05 2.03 16.25
N THR A 161 -1.84 3.26 16.73
CA THR A 161 -2.82 3.99 17.53
C THR A 161 -4.08 4.26 16.72
N LEU A 162 -3.93 4.74 15.47
CA LEU A 162 -5.05 5.00 14.57
C LEU A 162 -5.75 3.70 14.16
N MET A 163 -4.99 2.63 13.87
CA MET A 163 -5.58 1.34 13.56
C MET A 163 -6.52 0.89 14.69
N ARG A 164 -6.07 0.90 15.95
CA ARG A 164 -6.91 0.52 17.09
C ARG A 164 -8.09 1.46 17.31
N LYS A 165 -7.91 2.77 17.11
CA LYS A 165 -9.00 3.77 17.16
C LYS A 165 -10.14 3.41 16.21
N TYR A 166 -9.83 2.86 15.04
CA TYR A 166 -10.79 2.49 14.00
C TYR A 166 -11.07 0.98 13.91
N ASN A 167 -10.88 0.25 15.01
CA ASN A 167 -11.19 -1.19 15.16
C ASN A 167 -10.37 -2.12 14.27
N PHE A 168 -9.18 -1.71 13.85
CA PHE A 168 -8.19 -2.60 13.28
C PHE A 168 -7.22 -3.07 14.35
N GLU A 169 -7.01 -4.37 14.45
CA GLU A 169 -5.94 -4.93 15.30
C GLU A 169 -4.73 -5.25 14.44
N PRO A 170 -3.58 -4.60 14.68
CA PRO A 170 -2.32 -4.96 14.02
C PRO A 170 -1.98 -6.43 14.28
N LYS A 171 -1.75 -7.19 13.22
CA LYS A 171 -1.46 -8.63 13.30
C LYS A 171 -0.03 -8.95 12.97
N ARG A 172 0.54 -8.22 12.03
CA ARG A 172 1.91 -8.44 11.58
C ARG A 172 2.64 -7.11 11.46
N ILE A 173 3.83 -7.06 12.02
CA ILE A 173 4.75 -5.91 11.91
C ILE A 173 6.09 -6.47 11.47
N LYS A 174 6.69 -5.88 10.44
CA LYS A 174 7.99 -6.27 9.93
C LYS A 174 8.82 -5.03 9.63
N MET A 175 10.01 -4.94 10.22
CA MET A 175 10.96 -3.87 9.97
C MET A 175 11.81 -4.17 8.75
N ILE A 176 12.06 -3.14 7.95
CA ILE A 176 12.92 -3.22 6.77
C ILE A 176 14.12 -2.29 6.98
N HIS A 177 15.30 -2.86 6.91
CA HIS A 177 16.57 -2.17 7.12
C HIS A 177 17.36 -2.11 5.81
N PRO A 178 18.12 -1.05 5.56
CA PRO A 178 19.08 -1.06 4.46
C PRO A 178 20.11 -2.19 4.64
N ARG A 179 20.66 -2.32 5.88
CA ARG A 179 21.67 -3.32 6.24
C ARG A 179 21.50 -3.75 7.69
N ILE A 180 22.12 -4.86 8.08
CA ILE A 180 21.95 -5.51 9.38
C ILE A 180 22.22 -4.58 10.60
N ARG A 181 23.13 -3.62 10.49
CA ARG A 181 23.49 -2.71 11.60
C ARG A 181 22.93 -1.30 11.42
N GLN A 182 22.11 -1.07 10.40
CA GLN A 182 21.53 0.23 10.14
C GLN A 182 20.10 0.30 10.68
N LYS A 183 19.63 1.52 10.95
CA LYS A 183 18.25 1.75 11.39
C LYS A 183 17.28 1.31 10.31
N ALA A 184 16.10 0.85 10.71
CA ALA A 184 15.02 0.58 9.78
C ALA A 184 14.64 1.85 9.02
N ILE A 185 14.34 1.70 7.75
CA ILE A 185 13.86 2.80 6.87
C ILE A 185 12.40 2.66 6.49
N LEU A 186 11.87 1.45 6.57
CA LEU A 186 10.47 1.16 6.34
C LEU A 186 9.96 0.18 7.41
N VAL A 187 8.66 0.23 7.64
CA VAL A 187 7.92 -0.76 8.40
C VAL A 187 6.68 -1.18 7.63
N PHE A 188 6.51 -2.47 7.48
CA PHE A 188 5.27 -3.08 7.02
C PHE A 188 4.37 -3.35 8.22
N VAL A 189 3.11 -2.93 8.12
CA VAL A 189 2.07 -3.20 9.13
C VAL A 189 0.86 -3.78 8.43
N GLU A 190 0.42 -4.95 8.88
CA GLU A 190 -0.84 -5.55 8.44
C GLU A 190 -1.76 -5.75 9.64
N ALA A 191 -2.96 -5.23 9.51
CA ALA A 191 -3.99 -5.31 10.54
C ALA A 191 -5.24 -6.01 10.02
N ARG A 192 -6.08 -6.48 10.93
CA ARG A 192 -7.38 -7.07 10.62
C ARG A 192 -8.50 -6.29 11.30
N PHE A 193 -9.58 -6.07 10.55
CA PHE A 193 -10.73 -5.33 11.04
C PHE A 193 -11.57 -6.18 12.00
N GLN A 194 -11.96 -5.62 13.15
CA GLN A 194 -12.82 -6.24 14.17
C GLN A 194 -12.37 -7.66 14.55
N THR A 195 -11.12 -7.80 14.94
CA THR A 195 -10.57 -9.08 15.41
C THR A 195 -10.03 -8.97 16.84
N GLY A 196 -9.84 -10.12 17.49
CA GLY A 196 -9.19 -10.19 18.81
C GLY A 196 -7.73 -9.73 18.77
N TRP A 197 -7.12 -9.57 19.91
CA TRP A 197 -5.76 -9.08 20.10
C TRP A 197 -4.69 -10.05 19.60
N GLY A 198 -3.50 -9.54 19.46
CA GLY A 198 -2.28 -10.31 19.18
C GLY A 198 -1.55 -9.81 17.94
N THR A 199 -0.32 -9.35 18.14
CA THR A 199 0.58 -8.84 17.12
C THR A 199 1.83 -9.71 17.04
N LEU A 200 2.19 -10.14 15.84
CA LEU A 200 3.43 -10.83 15.54
C LEU A 200 4.46 -9.84 14.98
N PHE A 201 5.61 -9.73 15.64
CA PHE A 201 6.78 -9.09 15.07
C PHE A 201 7.54 -10.14 14.26
N GLU A 202 7.54 -9.98 12.95
CA GLU A 202 8.21 -10.89 12.03
C GLU A 202 9.71 -10.59 11.92
N PRO A 203 10.54 -11.58 11.52
CA PRO A 203 11.95 -11.33 11.25
C PRO A 203 12.16 -10.19 10.26
N ASN A 204 13.17 -9.35 10.53
CA ASN A 204 13.46 -8.18 9.71
C ASN A 204 13.89 -8.55 8.29
N ILE A 205 13.68 -7.62 7.35
CA ILE A 205 14.24 -7.70 6.00
C ILE A 205 15.45 -6.77 5.93
N TYR A 206 16.53 -7.24 5.33
CA TYR A 206 17.73 -6.48 5.03
C TYR A 206 17.86 -6.34 3.52
N LEU A 207 17.80 -5.08 3.03
CA LEU A 207 17.77 -4.83 1.58
C LEU A 207 19.09 -5.17 0.90
N HIS A 208 20.21 -4.86 1.55
CA HIS A 208 21.55 -5.01 1.01
C HIS A 208 22.43 -5.87 1.91
N PRO A 209 23.47 -6.52 1.37
CA PRO A 209 24.48 -7.21 2.17
C PRO A 209 25.14 -6.30 3.21
N GLU A 210 25.76 -6.88 4.24
CA GLU A 210 26.44 -6.13 5.29
C GLU A 210 27.60 -5.27 4.73
N ASN A 211 28.26 -5.74 3.66
CA ASN A 211 29.35 -5.00 3.03
C ASN A 211 28.83 -3.72 2.34
N GLU A 212 29.23 -2.56 2.83
CA GLU A 212 28.79 -1.24 2.34
C GLU A 212 29.21 -0.95 0.88
N LYS A 213 30.22 -1.61 0.37
CA LYS A 213 30.65 -1.48 -1.04
C LYS A 213 29.70 -2.18 -2.01
N GLN A 214 28.83 -3.07 -1.53
CA GLN A 214 27.86 -3.79 -2.35
C GLN A 214 26.50 -3.07 -2.29
N HIS A 215 26.09 -2.50 -3.42
CA HIS A 215 24.79 -1.80 -3.53
C HIS A 215 23.67 -2.69 -4.08
N GLN A 216 23.97 -3.94 -4.41
CA GLN A 216 22.97 -4.89 -4.89
C GLN A 216 22.01 -5.30 -3.77
N TYR A 217 20.78 -5.60 -4.13
CA TYR A 217 19.86 -6.21 -3.19
C TYR A 217 20.31 -7.61 -2.79
N THR A 218 19.94 -8.02 -1.58
CA THR A 218 20.15 -9.41 -1.12
C THR A 218 19.41 -10.39 -2.02
N PRO A 219 19.86 -11.65 -2.13
CA PRO A 219 19.14 -12.69 -2.88
C PRO A 219 17.68 -12.85 -2.45
N GLU A 220 17.38 -12.65 -1.18
CA GLU A 220 16.03 -12.66 -0.63
C GLU A 220 15.15 -11.56 -1.26
N VAL A 221 15.66 -10.33 -1.29
CA VAL A 221 14.95 -9.19 -1.88
C VAL A 221 14.84 -9.33 -3.40
N LEU A 222 15.88 -9.80 -4.08
CA LEU A 222 15.84 -10.03 -5.54
C LEU A 222 14.77 -11.05 -5.95
N LYS A 223 14.51 -12.07 -5.14
CA LYS A 223 13.41 -13.02 -5.38
C LYS A 223 12.04 -12.35 -5.40
N LEU A 224 11.84 -11.26 -4.67
CA LEU A 224 10.57 -10.54 -4.63
C LEU A 224 10.26 -9.80 -5.94
N TYR A 225 11.28 -9.54 -6.75
CA TYR A 225 11.13 -8.93 -8.09
C TYR A 225 10.78 -9.95 -9.19
N GLN A 226 10.92 -11.25 -8.89
CA GLN A 226 10.61 -12.27 -9.88
C GLN A 226 9.08 -12.49 -9.90
N PRO A 227 8.48 -12.64 -11.10
CA PRO A 227 7.07 -12.96 -11.19
C PRO A 227 6.82 -14.29 -10.46
N ILE A 228 5.86 -14.29 -9.55
CA ILE A 228 5.39 -15.49 -8.90
C ILE A 228 4.68 -16.30 -9.99
N LYS A 229 5.33 -17.35 -10.49
CA LYS A 229 4.69 -18.25 -11.44
C LYS A 229 3.46 -18.85 -10.75
N SER A 230 2.27 -18.36 -11.08
CA SER A 230 1.04 -19.03 -10.68
C SER A 230 1.16 -20.46 -11.16
N LYS A 231 1.04 -21.44 -10.27
CA LYS A 231 0.90 -22.82 -10.68
C LYS A 231 -0.45 -22.90 -11.40
N ARG A 232 -0.44 -22.67 -12.72
CA ARG A 232 -1.56 -23.03 -13.56
C ARG A 232 -1.73 -24.56 -13.40
N LYS A 233 -2.77 -24.96 -12.70
CA LYS A 233 -3.30 -26.31 -12.74
C LYS A 233 -4.29 -26.40 -13.90
#